data_c3e7f09a11d7f0dc69951c6cc6685ec1
#
_entry.id   c3e7f09a11d7f0dc69951c6cc6685ec1
#
_cell.length_a   1.000
_cell.length_b   1.000
_cell.length_c   1.000
_cell.angle_alpha   90.00
_cell.angle_beta   90.00
_cell.angle_gamma   90.00
#
_symmetry.space_group_name_H-M   'P 1'
#
loop_
_entity.id
_entity.type
_entity.pdbx_description
1 polymer ?
#
loop_
_entity_poly.entity_id
_entity_poly.type
_entity_poly.pdbx_seq_one_letter_code
_entity_poly.pdbx_strand_id
1 'polypeptide(L)'
;YLLKTEFIPVKDVYEPNNRFKEAKTIPVGETASAYIFPKGDRDYYRIDVDKPGDLDIKVSSKDPLVRPSFRMITAENSTFQNWVKADEASNEVELSREVIAVTYFIEVSQYGDNYASLKEYKLDVTLTPSNDLYEPNDSFAEATEMGLSLPIKATIFRKGDRDYYKFRINNPCD
;
A
#
# COMPACT_ATOMS: atom_id res chain seq x y z
N TYR A 1 -27.16 33.35 31.25
CA TYR A 1 -26.90 32.24 30.32
C TYR A 1 -26.11 31.16 31.02
N LEU A 2 -26.27 29.93 30.57
CA LEU A 2 -25.51 28.78 31.06
C LEU A 2 -24.56 28.32 29.94
N LEU A 3 -23.25 28.27 30.21
CA LEU A 3 -22.25 27.68 29.33
C LEU A 3 -21.91 26.29 29.88
N LYS A 4 -22.11 25.25 29.04
CA LYS A 4 -21.62 23.89 29.27
C LYS A 4 -20.55 23.58 28.26
N THR A 5 -19.39 23.13 28.73
CA THR A 5 -18.31 22.65 27.89
C THR A 5 -18.12 21.15 28.13
N GLU A 6 -17.88 20.41 27.06
CA GLU A 6 -17.57 18.97 27.09
C GLU A 6 -16.36 18.72 26.23
N PHE A 7 -15.40 17.97 26.76
CA PHE A 7 -14.25 17.50 26.00
C PHE A 7 -14.43 16.02 25.68
N ILE A 8 -14.51 15.69 24.39
CA ILE A 8 -14.57 14.30 23.91
C ILE A 8 -13.20 13.99 23.29
N PRO A 9 -12.36 13.18 23.96
CA PRO A 9 -11.07 12.81 23.40
C PRO A 9 -11.25 11.90 22.17
N VAL A 10 -10.54 12.18 21.10
CA VAL A 10 -10.32 11.22 20.02
C VAL A 10 -9.32 10.20 20.52
N LYS A 11 -9.68 8.93 20.51
CA LYS A 11 -8.80 7.84 20.93
C LYS A 11 -8.28 7.13 19.69
N ASP A 12 -7.20 7.63 19.13
CA ASP A 12 -6.43 6.95 18.10
C ASP A 12 -5.34 6.09 18.75
N VAL A 13 -5.43 4.76 18.54
CA VAL A 13 -4.48 3.81 19.14
C VAL A 13 -3.16 3.76 18.38
N TYR A 14 -3.12 4.31 17.18
CA TYR A 14 -1.93 4.34 16.35
C TYR A 14 -1.11 5.61 16.58
N GLU A 15 -1.63 6.62 17.25
CA GLU A 15 -0.89 7.84 17.55
C GLU A 15 0.21 7.66 18.63
N PRO A 16 1.35 8.35 18.50
CA PRO A 16 1.77 9.20 17.39
C PRO A 16 2.29 8.38 16.20
N ASN A 17 1.84 8.69 14.98
CA ASN A 17 2.29 8.08 13.72
C ASN A 17 2.39 9.10 12.57
N ASN A 18 2.49 10.38 12.91
CA ASN A 18 2.47 11.52 11.98
C ASN A 18 3.72 11.67 11.10
N ARG A 19 4.72 10.78 11.27
CA ARG A 19 5.98 10.84 10.55
C ARG A 19 6.44 9.43 10.15
N PHE A 20 7.16 9.35 9.05
CA PHE A 20 7.73 8.09 8.55
C PHE A 20 8.44 7.26 9.65
N LYS A 21 9.21 7.91 10.53
CA LYS A 21 9.93 7.22 11.63
C LYS A 21 9.03 6.76 12.78
N GLU A 22 7.81 7.24 12.84
CA GLU A 22 6.79 6.94 13.86
C GLU A 22 5.77 5.91 13.37
N ALA A 23 5.94 5.42 12.13
CA ALA A 23 5.03 4.49 11.49
C ALA A 23 4.69 3.28 12.38
N LYS A 24 3.41 2.96 12.48
CA LYS A 24 2.92 1.80 13.25
C LYS A 24 2.77 0.59 12.35
N THR A 25 3.23 -0.55 12.84
CA THR A 25 3.09 -1.80 12.09
C THR A 25 1.64 -2.28 12.11
N ILE A 26 1.13 -2.59 10.91
CA ILE A 26 -0.13 -3.30 10.72
C ILE A 26 0.21 -4.63 10.04
N PRO A 27 -0.16 -5.77 10.62
CA PRO A 27 -0.05 -7.06 9.94
C PRO A 27 -0.89 -7.09 8.66
N VAL A 28 -0.38 -7.72 7.63
CA VAL A 28 -1.15 -8.01 6.42
C VAL A 28 -2.35 -8.89 6.79
N GLY A 29 -3.53 -8.54 6.28
CA GLY A 29 -4.81 -9.19 6.60
C GLY A 29 -5.56 -8.56 7.76
N GLU A 30 -4.99 -7.57 8.44
CA GLU A 30 -5.66 -6.83 9.51
C GLU A 30 -6.14 -5.46 9.04
N THR A 31 -7.21 -4.96 9.67
CA THR A 31 -7.77 -3.63 9.44
C THR A 31 -7.33 -2.68 10.54
N ALA A 32 -6.73 -1.54 10.19
CA ALA A 32 -6.55 -0.44 11.12
C ALA A 32 -7.78 0.49 11.10
N SER A 33 -8.19 0.95 12.28
CA SER A 33 -9.21 2.00 12.45
C SER A 33 -8.57 3.18 13.17
N ALA A 34 -8.53 4.32 12.51
CA ALA A 34 -7.82 5.52 12.96
C ALA A 34 -8.62 6.79 12.60
N TYR A 35 -8.08 7.96 12.89
CA TYR A 35 -8.74 9.23 12.66
C TYR A 35 -7.81 10.16 11.89
N ILE A 36 -8.36 10.94 10.97
CA ILE A 36 -7.63 12.05 10.36
C ILE A 36 -7.91 13.29 11.20
N PHE A 37 -7.17 13.46 12.27
CA PHE A 37 -7.34 14.56 13.25
C PHE A 37 -6.02 14.85 13.98
N PRO A 38 -5.57 16.11 14.00
CA PRO A 38 -6.23 17.35 13.55
C PRO A 38 -6.17 17.55 12.00
N LYS A 39 -6.60 18.72 11.54
CA LYS A 39 -6.45 19.10 10.12
C LYS A 39 -4.99 19.05 9.69
N GLY A 40 -4.74 18.42 8.54
CA GLY A 40 -3.39 18.19 7.99
C GLY A 40 -2.68 16.97 8.56
N ASP A 41 -3.41 16.14 9.29
CA ASP A 41 -2.93 14.89 9.84
C ASP A 41 -2.49 13.89 8.75
N ARG A 42 -1.47 13.11 9.10
CA ARG A 42 -0.84 12.13 8.20
C ARG A 42 -0.45 10.90 8.99
N ASP A 43 -1.07 9.79 8.70
CA ASP A 43 -0.82 8.53 9.36
C ASP A 43 0.14 7.66 8.58
N TYR A 44 1.25 7.28 9.21
CA TYR A 44 2.21 6.36 8.61
C TYR A 44 2.07 4.97 9.20
N TYR A 45 1.91 3.99 8.30
CA TYR A 45 1.82 2.57 8.65
C TYR A 45 2.94 1.79 7.99
N ARG A 46 3.49 0.84 8.72
CA ARG A 46 4.50 -0.10 8.25
C ARG A 46 3.83 -1.43 7.92
N ILE A 47 4.09 -1.96 6.74
CA ILE A 47 3.59 -3.23 6.23
C ILE A 47 4.79 -4.12 5.90
N ASP A 48 4.94 -5.21 6.62
CA ASP A 48 5.97 -6.22 6.34
C ASP A 48 5.38 -7.29 5.41
N VAL A 49 5.84 -7.31 4.18
CA VAL A 49 5.42 -8.27 3.15
C VAL A 49 6.43 -9.41 3.15
N ASP A 50 5.98 -10.64 3.41
CA ASP A 50 6.82 -11.83 3.54
C ASP A 50 6.94 -12.66 2.25
N LYS A 51 6.08 -12.39 1.27
CA LYS A 51 6.04 -13.08 -0.04
C LYS A 51 5.68 -12.09 -1.15
N PRO A 52 6.20 -12.29 -2.37
CA PRO A 52 5.73 -11.52 -3.51
C PRO A 52 4.25 -11.82 -3.80
N GLY A 53 3.55 -10.87 -4.40
CA GLY A 53 2.14 -11.01 -4.74
C GLY A 53 1.46 -9.67 -4.98
N ASP A 54 0.13 -9.68 -5.09
CA ASP A 54 -0.67 -8.46 -5.17
C ASP A 54 -1.08 -7.98 -3.77
N LEU A 55 -0.68 -6.78 -3.43
CA LEU A 55 -1.09 -6.07 -2.22
C LEU A 55 -2.28 -5.19 -2.56
N ASP A 56 -3.43 -5.54 -2.00
CA ASP A 56 -4.65 -4.74 -2.08
C ASP A 56 -4.73 -3.81 -0.88
N ILE A 57 -4.86 -2.53 -1.16
CA ILE A 57 -4.95 -1.47 -0.15
C ILE A 57 -6.27 -0.74 -0.36
N LYS A 58 -7.07 -0.66 0.69
CA LYS A 58 -8.31 0.11 0.69
C LYS A 58 -8.34 1.05 1.89
N VAL A 59 -8.62 2.33 1.64
CA VAL A 59 -8.90 3.33 2.68
C VAL A 59 -10.33 3.80 2.51
N SER A 60 -11.12 3.69 3.58
CA SER A 60 -12.52 4.12 3.59
C SER A 60 -12.83 4.94 4.84
N SER A 61 -13.57 6.03 4.71
CA SER A 61 -13.96 6.89 5.84
C SER A 61 -15.44 6.74 6.18
N LYS A 62 -15.76 6.73 7.48
CA LYS A 62 -17.13 6.85 7.95
C LYS A 62 -17.70 8.26 7.79
N ASP A 63 -16.85 9.24 7.53
CA ASP A 63 -17.26 10.61 7.27
C ASP A 63 -17.34 10.85 5.75
N PRO A 64 -18.54 11.13 5.20
CA PRO A 64 -18.70 11.37 3.77
C PRO A 64 -18.02 12.64 3.27
N LEU A 65 -17.57 13.53 4.16
CA LEU A 65 -16.84 14.73 3.82
C LEU A 65 -15.31 14.50 3.74
N VAL A 66 -14.84 13.38 4.27
CA VAL A 66 -13.44 12.98 4.14
C VAL A 66 -13.25 12.33 2.78
N ARG A 67 -12.34 12.88 2.00
CA ARG A 67 -11.83 12.31 0.76
C ARG A 67 -10.47 11.67 1.03
N PRO A 68 -10.41 10.39 1.31
CA PRO A 68 -9.15 9.76 1.69
C PRO A 68 -8.19 9.71 0.51
N SER A 69 -6.91 9.76 0.82
CA SER A 69 -5.81 9.54 -0.10
C SER A 69 -4.69 8.78 0.59
N PHE A 70 -3.92 8.02 -0.16
CA PHE A 70 -2.73 7.36 0.35
C PHE A 70 -1.63 7.27 -0.71
N ARG A 71 -0.41 7.01 -0.26
CA ARG A 71 0.72 6.61 -1.12
C ARG A 71 1.50 5.48 -0.47
N MET A 72 2.28 4.74 -1.27
CA MET A 72 3.23 3.75 -0.78
C MET A 72 4.66 4.28 -0.87
N ILE A 73 5.46 3.91 0.11
CA ILE A 73 6.84 4.36 0.28
C ILE A 73 7.70 3.13 0.60
N THR A 74 8.94 3.06 0.12
CA THR A 74 9.91 2.02 0.47
C THR A 74 10.58 2.30 1.82
N ALA A 75 11.33 1.34 2.33
CA ALA A 75 12.10 1.48 3.57
C ALA A 75 13.15 2.61 3.49
N GLU A 76 13.64 2.95 2.28
CA GLU A 76 14.55 4.06 2.02
C GLU A 76 13.83 5.42 1.92
N ASN A 77 12.54 5.48 2.28
CA ASN A 77 11.69 6.65 2.15
C ASN A 77 11.57 7.17 0.70
N SER A 78 11.66 6.27 -0.26
CA SER A 78 11.45 6.55 -1.68
C SER A 78 10.01 6.23 -2.08
N THR A 79 9.41 7.04 -2.94
CA THR A 79 8.04 6.80 -3.41
C THR A 79 8.00 5.54 -4.29
N PHE A 80 7.28 4.52 -3.85
CA PHE A 80 6.99 3.31 -4.62
C PHE A 80 5.72 3.49 -5.46
N GLN A 81 4.67 4.04 -4.86
CA GLN A 81 3.42 4.39 -5.50
C GLN A 81 3.05 5.83 -5.15
N ASN A 82 2.83 6.66 -6.17
CA ASN A 82 2.34 8.03 -5.98
C ASN A 82 0.95 8.06 -5.35
N TRP A 83 0.56 9.22 -4.86
CA TRP A 83 -0.75 9.46 -4.27
C TRP A 83 -1.89 8.91 -5.12
N VAL A 84 -2.68 8.06 -4.50
CA VAL A 84 -3.98 7.61 -4.96
C VAL A 84 -5.01 8.31 -4.10
N LYS A 85 -6.05 8.82 -4.72
CA LYS A 85 -7.08 9.62 -4.04
C LYS A 85 -8.47 9.15 -4.42
N ALA A 86 -9.39 9.23 -3.49
CA ALA A 86 -10.80 9.01 -3.75
C ALA A 86 -11.34 10.00 -4.80
N ASP A 87 -12.33 9.60 -5.54
CA ASP A 87 -13.09 10.49 -6.43
C ASP A 87 -13.86 11.56 -5.64
N GLU A 88 -14.32 12.63 -6.32
CA GLU A 88 -14.92 13.79 -5.63
C GLU A 88 -16.15 13.46 -4.78
N ALA A 89 -16.90 12.45 -5.14
CA ALA A 89 -18.09 12.00 -4.43
C ALA A 89 -17.87 10.72 -3.61
N SER A 90 -16.60 10.26 -3.48
CA SER A 90 -16.27 9.03 -2.81
C SER A 90 -15.56 9.29 -1.47
N ASN A 91 -15.94 8.53 -0.47
CA ASN A 91 -15.25 8.44 0.82
C ASN A 91 -14.37 7.19 0.93
N GLU A 92 -14.06 6.55 -0.20
CA GLU A 92 -13.15 5.41 -0.26
C GLU A 92 -12.24 5.47 -1.48
N VAL A 93 -11.07 4.87 -1.35
CA VAL A 93 -10.06 4.71 -2.40
C VAL A 93 -9.39 3.35 -2.23
N GLU A 94 -9.13 2.69 -3.35
CA GLU A 94 -8.47 1.40 -3.37
C GLU A 94 -7.41 1.32 -4.47
N LEU A 95 -6.43 0.46 -4.27
CA LEU A 95 -5.37 0.14 -5.21
C LEU A 95 -4.92 -1.30 -4.99
N SER A 96 -4.78 -2.03 -6.08
CA SER A 96 -4.02 -3.29 -6.11
C SER A 96 -2.65 -3.04 -6.73
N ARG A 97 -1.59 -3.51 -6.07
CA ARG A 97 -0.22 -3.29 -6.52
C ARG A 97 0.62 -4.53 -6.29
N GLU A 98 1.33 -4.94 -7.34
CA GLU A 98 2.36 -5.97 -7.20
C GLU A 98 3.49 -5.52 -6.30
N VAL A 99 3.90 -6.41 -5.42
CA VAL A 99 4.94 -6.18 -4.42
C VAL A 99 5.86 -7.38 -4.29
N ILE A 100 7.09 -7.10 -3.90
CA ILE A 100 8.05 -8.14 -3.51
C ILE A 100 8.10 -8.28 -1.98
N ALA A 101 8.78 -9.32 -1.49
CA ALA A 101 8.93 -9.61 -0.06
C ALA A 101 9.90 -8.62 0.62
N VAL A 102 9.42 -7.41 0.91
CA VAL A 102 10.14 -6.34 1.63
C VAL A 102 9.16 -5.54 2.49
N THR A 103 9.71 -4.64 3.30
CA THR A 103 8.90 -3.68 4.08
C THR A 103 8.46 -2.50 3.20
N TYR A 104 7.16 -2.21 3.22
CA TYR A 104 6.56 -1.01 2.66
C TYR A 104 5.97 -0.13 3.75
N PHE A 105 5.75 1.12 3.41
CA PHE A 105 5.04 2.07 4.26
C PHE A 105 3.87 2.67 3.49
N ILE A 106 2.75 2.84 4.17
CA ILE A 106 1.57 3.51 3.64
C ILE A 106 1.40 4.81 4.41
N GLU A 107 1.37 5.92 3.69
CA GLU A 107 1.00 7.23 4.25
C GLU A 107 -0.45 7.52 3.86
N VAL A 108 -1.31 7.69 4.86
CA VAL A 108 -2.73 8.02 4.69
C VAL A 108 -2.96 9.48 5.07
N SER A 109 -3.80 10.17 4.32
CA SER A 109 -4.22 11.53 4.63
C SER A 109 -5.57 11.86 4.00
N GLN A 110 -6.11 13.04 4.32
CA GLN A 110 -7.23 13.61 3.61
C GLN A 110 -6.73 14.43 2.40
N TYR A 111 -7.30 14.19 1.23
CA TYR A 111 -6.92 14.93 0.02
C TYR A 111 -7.14 16.43 0.17
N GLY A 112 -6.06 17.20 -0.06
CA GLY A 112 -6.06 18.65 0.05
C GLY A 112 -5.79 19.19 1.46
N ASP A 113 -5.61 18.34 2.47
CA ASP A 113 -5.25 18.69 3.86
C ASP A 113 -6.14 19.79 4.48
N ASN A 114 -7.39 19.91 4.05
CA ASN A 114 -8.29 21.02 4.41
C ASN A 114 -9.42 20.63 5.35
N TYR A 115 -9.52 19.37 5.72
CA TYR A 115 -10.57 18.84 6.58
C TYR A 115 -10.00 17.90 7.65
N ALA A 116 -10.68 17.79 8.77
CA ALA A 116 -10.42 16.85 9.86
C ALA A 116 -11.70 16.17 10.27
N SER A 117 -11.65 14.93 10.72
CA SER A 117 -12.83 14.19 11.12
C SER A 117 -12.67 13.54 12.49
N LEU A 118 -13.74 13.58 13.26
CA LEU A 118 -13.91 12.82 14.51
C LEU A 118 -14.56 11.44 14.25
N LYS A 119 -14.76 11.07 12.98
CA LYS A 119 -15.19 9.73 12.59
C LYS A 119 -14.00 8.96 12.04
N GLU A 120 -13.97 7.68 12.37
CA GLU A 120 -12.89 6.78 11.94
C GLU A 120 -12.84 6.63 10.42
N TYR A 121 -11.62 6.47 9.93
CA TYR A 121 -11.38 5.78 8.68
C TYR A 121 -10.88 4.35 8.96
N LYS A 122 -10.93 3.49 7.94
CA LYS A 122 -10.35 2.16 7.95
C LYS A 122 -9.27 2.08 6.87
N LEU A 123 -8.17 1.43 7.22
CA LEU A 123 -7.15 0.98 6.29
C LEU A 123 -7.16 -0.55 6.30
N ASP A 124 -7.57 -1.13 5.19
CA ASP A 124 -7.52 -2.58 4.94
C ASP A 124 -6.33 -2.87 4.02
N VAL A 125 -5.49 -3.83 4.42
CA VAL A 125 -4.33 -4.26 3.64
C VAL A 125 -4.34 -5.77 3.55
N THR A 126 -4.52 -6.31 2.34
CA THR A 126 -4.52 -7.75 2.09
C THR A 126 -3.49 -8.12 1.03
N LEU A 127 -2.90 -9.30 1.15
CA LEU A 127 -1.94 -9.84 0.19
C LEU A 127 -2.51 -11.11 -0.43
N THR A 128 -2.55 -11.15 -1.75
CA THR A 128 -2.73 -12.38 -2.50
C THR A 128 -1.36 -12.84 -2.98
N PRO A 129 -0.75 -13.87 -2.35
CA PRO A 129 0.59 -14.29 -2.72
C PRO A 129 0.63 -14.80 -4.17
N SER A 130 1.67 -14.41 -4.90
CA SER A 130 1.98 -15.03 -6.19
C SER A 130 2.49 -16.46 -5.95
N ASN A 131 2.01 -17.39 -6.78
CA ASN A 131 2.57 -18.73 -6.86
C ASN A 131 3.69 -18.84 -7.89
N ASP A 132 4.05 -17.73 -8.52
CA ASP A 132 5.12 -17.65 -9.47
C ASP A 132 6.46 -17.42 -8.76
N LEU A 133 7.36 -18.38 -8.89
CA LEU A 133 8.70 -18.33 -8.29
C LEU A 133 9.64 -17.38 -9.04
N TYR A 134 9.23 -16.90 -10.20
CA TYR A 134 10.04 -16.05 -11.07
C TYR A 134 9.67 -14.56 -10.93
N GLU A 135 8.61 -14.26 -10.19
CA GLU A 135 8.20 -12.90 -9.92
C GLU A 135 9.11 -12.17 -8.89
N PRO A 136 9.33 -10.84 -9.05
CA PRO A 136 8.83 -9.98 -10.13
C PRO A 136 9.66 -10.13 -11.40
N ASN A 137 9.02 -10.22 -12.58
CA ASN A 137 9.70 -10.28 -13.86
C ASN A 137 8.95 -9.51 -14.98
N ASP A 138 8.13 -8.53 -14.61
CA ASP A 138 7.24 -7.73 -15.46
C ASP A 138 7.95 -6.78 -16.44
N SER A 139 9.26 -6.61 -16.32
CA SER A 139 10.03 -5.70 -17.16
C SER A 139 11.34 -6.30 -17.64
N PHE A 140 11.90 -5.73 -18.71
CA PHE A 140 13.20 -6.14 -19.23
C PHE A 140 14.32 -6.04 -18.16
N ALA A 141 14.24 -5.06 -17.28
CA ALA A 141 15.22 -4.88 -16.21
C ALA A 141 15.12 -5.96 -15.12
N GLU A 142 13.93 -6.49 -14.90
CA GLU A 142 13.59 -7.50 -13.89
C GLU A 142 13.62 -8.92 -14.46
N ALA A 143 13.95 -9.08 -15.76
CA ALA A 143 13.95 -10.37 -16.44
C ALA A 143 14.70 -11.45 -15.65
N THR A 144 14.00 -12.53 -15.30
CA THR A 144 14.59 -13.67 -14.58
C THR A 144 15.50 -14.49 -15.47
N GLU A 145 16.70 -14.82 -14.98
CA GLU A 145 17.65 -15.65 -15.71
C GLU A 145 17.22 -17.12 -15.67
N MET A 146 17.13 -17.73 -16.86
CA MET A 146 16.76 -19.14 -16.99
C MET A 146 17.88 -19.96 -17.64
N GLY A 147 17.97 -21.23 -17.26
CA GLY A 147 18.87 -22.20 -17.89
C GLY A 147 18.31 -22.68 -19.23
N LEU A 148 19.21 -22.90 -20.20
CA LEU A 148 18.82 -23.52 -21.47
C LEU A 148 18.39 -24.98 -21.23
N SER A 149 17.37 -25.42 -21.97
CA SER A 149 16.87 -26.81 -21.97
C SER A 149 16.14 -27.25 -20.67
N LEU A 150 15.86 -26.33 -19.74
CA LEU A 150 15.05 -26.63 -18.56
C LEU A 150 13.66 -26.03 -18.73
N PRO A 151 12.58 -26.83 -18.58
CA PRO A 151 11.24 -26.28 -18.56
C PRO A 151 11.04 -25.45 -17.29
N ILE A 152 10.42 -24.32 -17.43
CA ILE A 152 9.95 -23.51 -16.30
C ILE A 152 8.42 -23.61 -16.21
N LYS A 153 7.90 -23.40 -15.01
CA LYS A 153 6.46 -23.30 -14.76
C LYS A 153 6.21 -21.95 -14.11
N ALA A 154 5.56 -21.09 -14.85
CA ALA A 154 5.22 -19.73 -14.46
C ALA A 154 3.70 -19.53 -14.52
N THR A 155 3.21 -18.39 -14.07
CA THR A 155 1.79 -18.07 -14.01
C THR A 155 1.58 -16.62 -14.43
N ILE A 156 0.78 -16.39 -15.46
CA ILE A 156 0.23 -15.06 -15.74
C ILE A 156 -0.86 -14.80 -14.73
N PHE A 157 -0.54 -14.00 -13.71
CA PHE A 157 -1.39 -13.90 -12.51
C PHE A 157 -2.50 -12.86 -12.61
N ARG A 158 -2.29 -11.76 -13.34
CA ARG A 158 -3.26 -10.67 -13.45
C ARG A 158 -3.33 -10.06 -14.86
N LYS A 159 -4.32 -9.23 -15.09
CA LYS A 159 -4.43 -8.51 -16.36
C LYS A 159 -3.25 -7.54 -16.55
N GLY A 160 -2.47 -7.77 -17.60
CA GLY A 160 -1.32 -6.95 -17.95
C GLY A 160 0.02 -7.48 -17.45
N ASP A 161 0.00 -8.57 -16.71
CA ASP A 161 1.18 -9.34 -16.34
C ASP A 161 1.98 -9.76 -17.60
N ARG A 162 3.29 -9.66 -17.50
CA ARG A 162 4.25 -9.92 -18.58
C ARG A 162 5.51 -10.55 -18.03
N ASP A 163 5.74 -11.79 -18.35
CA ASP A 163 6.93 -12.50 -17.94
C ASP A 163 8.11 -12.20 -18.89
N TYR A 164 9.15 -11.62 -18.35
CA TYR A 164 10.43 -11.45 -19.06
C TYR A 164 11.47 -12.44 -18.55
N TYR A 165 12.02 -13.22 -19.48
CA TYR A 165 13.09 -14.16 -19.22
C TYR A 165 14.34 -13.82 -20.01
N LYS A 166 15.51 -14.02 -19.41
CA LYS A 166 16.81 -13.88 -20.09
C LYS A 166 17.57 -15.18 -20.00
N PHE A 167 18.31 -15.49 -21.03
CA PHE A 167 19.20 -16.63 -21.06
C PHE A 167 20.53 -16.25 -21.74
N ARG A 168 21.58 -16.95 -21.41
CA ARG A 168 22.92 -16.70 -21.94
C ARG A 168 23.33 -17.85 -22.85
N ILE A 169 23.77 -17.51 -24.06
CA ILE A 169 24.38 -18.44 -25.01
C ILE A 169 25.89 -18.21 -24.96
N ASN A 170 26.62 -19.20 -24.47
CA ASN A 170 28.07 -19.11 -24.29
C ASN A 170 28.88 -19.59 -25.53
N ASN A 171 28.24 -20.37 -26.39
CA ASN A 171 28.86 -20.86 -27.63
C ASN A 171 28.02 -20.39 -28.82
N PRO A 172 28.66 -20.00 -29.93
CA PRO A 172 27.91 -19.74 -31.16
C PRO A 172 27.21 -21.03 -31.60
N CYS A 173 25.96 -20.90 -32.02
CA CYS A 173 25.20 -21.99 -32.62
C CYS A 173 25.55 -22.02 -34.08
N ASP A 174 25.95 -23.21 -34.62
CA ASP A 174 26.06 -23.47 -36.05
C ASP A 174 24.65 -23.57 -36.66
#